data_7138587af4dd039208109fccf7d7bfe4
#
_entry.id   7138587af4dd039208109fccf7d7bfe4
#
_cell.length_a   1.000
_cell.length_b   1.000
_cell.length_c   1.000
_cell.angle_alpha   90.00
_cell.angle_beta   90.00
_cell.angle_gamma   90.00
#
_symmetry.space_group_name_H-M   'P 1'
#
loop_
_entity.id
_entity.type
_entity.pdbx_description
1 polymer ?
#
loop_
_entity_poly.entity_id
_entity_poly.type
_entity_poly.pdbx_seq_one_letter_code
_entity_poly.pdbx_strand_id
1 'polypeptide(L)'
;MERQITDEKIEQFRMAMYEDEKQSSTIRKYVRDIRKLQEFLQGRDLDKEMFILYKAYLKDSGRYKTRSINSFLAAVNHFCEKMGWDELRIKTIRVQEEAFCPENKDLSKKEYQQLIRTAEQSGNEKLALVMQTIGSTGIRVSELQYITVESLRQGMAEIYNKGKVRRILYPSKLCRVLMKYTKKHGIKSGAVFCTRTGKPLHRTTVWRMMKQLCEKAGVDKEKVFPHNLRHLFAKCFYQIKKGSIIFLMGLPQMV
;
A
#
# COMPACT_ATOMS: atom_id res chain seq x y z
N MET A 1 -12.54 -17.58 -35.43
CA MET A 1 -12.25 -16.15 -35.17
C MET A 1 -10.87 -16.07 -34.58
N GLU A 2 -9.98 -15.34 -35.21
CA GLU A 2 -8.64 -15.09 -34.66
C GLU A 2 -8.73 -14.30 -33.34
N ARG A 3 -8.24 -14.90 -32.24
CA ARG A 3 -8.25 -14.30 -30.92
C ARG A 3 -6.86 -13.82 -30.52
N GLN A 4 -6.22 -13.07 -31.41
CA GLN A 4 -4.92 -12.47 -31.14
C GLN A 4 -5.07 -11.25 -30.24
N ILE A 5 -4.12 -11.07 -29.33
CA ILE A 5 -4.01 -9.88 -28.50
C ILE A 5 -3.16 -8.87 -29.27
N THR A 6 -3.84 -8.00 -30.04
CA THR A 6 -3.19 -6.91 -30.78
C THR A 6 -3.14 -5.63 -29.94
N ASP A 7 -2.31 -4.66 -30.36
CA ASP A 7 -2.24 -3.36 -29.70
C ASP A 7 -3.58 -2.60 -29.78
N GLU A 8 -4.34 -2.79 -30.87
CA GLU A 8 -5.67 -2.21 -31.01
C GLU A 8 -6.64 -2.76 -29.95
N LYS A 9 -6.62 -4.08 -29.71
CA LYS A 9 -7.46 -4.71 -28.67
C LYS A 9 -7.05 -4.28 -27.27
N ILE A 10 -5.76 -4.07 -27.02
CA ILE A 10 -5.28 -3.53 -25.75
C ILE A 10 -5.78 -2.09 -25.56
N GLU A 11 -5.78 -1.29 -26.63
CA GLU A 11 -6.30 0.07 -26.56
C GLU A 11 -7.83 0.10 -26.38
N GLN A 12 -8.57 -0.77 -27.06
CA GLN A 12 -10.01 -0.97 -26.83
C GLN A 12 -10.30 -1.34 -25.38
N PHE A 13 -9.53 -2.26 -24.82
CA PHE A 13 -9.63 -2.64 -23.41
C PHE A 13 -9.34 -1.45 -22.47
N ARG A 14 -8.31 -0.64 -22.79
CA ARG A 14 -7.99 0.55 -22.02
C ARG A 14 -9.15 1.54 -22.00
N MET A 15 -9.78 1.76 -23.17
CA MET A 15 -10.93 2.65 -23.31
C MET A 15 -12.16 2.11 -22.57
N ALA A 16 -12.48 0.82 -22.72
CA ALA A 16 -13.59 0.20 -21.99
C ALA A 16 -13.41 0.31 -20.46
N MET A 17 -12.18 0.18 -19.96
CA MET A 17 -11.90 0.40 -18.53
C MET A 17 -12.04 1.86 -18.11
N TYR A 18 -11.75 2.81 -19.01
CA TYR A 18 -11.96 4.23 -18.75
C TYR A 18 -13.46 4.57 -18.70
N GLU A 19 -14.25 4.03 -19.61
CA GLU A 19 -15.72 4.14 -19.62
C GLU A 19 -16.37 3.53 -18.37
N ASP A 20 -15.80 2.42 -17.85
CA ASP A 20 -16.17 1.83 -16.56
C ASP A 20 -15.72 2.69 -15.34
N GLU A 21 -15.21 3.89 -15.54
CA GLU A 21 -14.71 4.80 -14.49
C GLU A 21 -13.65 4.16 -13.58
N LYS A 22 -12.86 3.20 -14.09
CA LYS A 22 -11.77 2.60 -13.31
C LYS A 22 -10.66 3.60 -13.04
N GLN A 23 -10.06 3.51 -11.87
CA GLN A 23 -8.93 4.38 -11.52
C GLN A 23 -7.76 4.23 -12.50
N SER A 24 -7.13 5.34 -12.88
CA SER A 24 -5.97 5.35 -13.81
C SER A 24 -4.83 4.41 -13.40
N SER A 25 -4.61 4.19 -12.09
CA SER A 25 -3.63 3.21 -11.59
C SER A 25 -4.02 1.76 -11.88
N THR A 26 -5.32 1.45 -11.84
CA THR A 26 -5.87 0.13 -12.16
C THR A 26 -5.77 -0.12 -13.67
N ILE A 27 -6.15 0.86 -14.48
CA ILE A 27 -6.04 0.78 -15.94
C ILE A 27 -4.59 0.52 -16.35
N ARG A 28 -3.65 1.34 -15.88
CA ARG A 28 -2.21 1.15 -16.19
C ARG A 28 -1.69 -0.22 -15.76
N LYS A 29 -2.13 -0.71 -14.60
CA LYS A 29 -1.74 -2.05 -14.14
C LYS A 29 -2.27 -3.13 -15.08
N TYR A 30 -3.54 -3.11 -15.40
CA TYR A 30 -4.17 -4.13 -16.23
C TYR A 30 -3.61 -4.14 -17.65
N VAL A 31 -3.46 -2.98 -18.28
CA VAL A 31 -2.81 -2.86 -19.59
C VAL A 31 -1.39 -3.45 -19.58
N ARG A 32 -0.60 -3.14 -18.56
CA ARG A 32 0.74 -3.73 -18.42
C ARG A 32 0.69 -5.26 -18.28
N ASP A 33 -0.29 -5.77 -17.53
CA ASP A 33 -0.41 -7.20 -17.29
C ASP A 33 -0.90 -7.95 -18.57
N ILE A 34 -1.73 -7.31 -19.39
CA ILE A 34 -2.13 -7.85 -20.71
C ILE A 34 -0.97 -7.82 -21.70
N ARG A 35 -0.14 -6.78 -21.71
CA ARG A 35 1.08 -6.75 -22.54
C ARG A 35 2.03 -7.90 -22.21
N LYS A 36 2.17 -8.30 -20.95
CA LYS A 36 2.94 -9.49 -20.59
C LYS A 36 2.35 -10.79 -21.14
N LEU A 37 1.03 -10.90 -21.23
CA LEU A 37 0.39 -12.02 -21.88
C LEU A 37 0.62 -11.97 -23.40
N GLN A 38 0.53 -10.81 -24.03
CA GLN A 38 0.85 -10.60 -25.45
C GLN A 38 2.30 -11.04 -25.75
N GLU A 39 3.26 -10.62 -24.92
CA GLU A 39 4.67 -11.03 -25.03
C GLU A 39 4.84 -12.57 -24.92
N PHE A 40 4.10 -13.22 -24.01
CA PHE A 40 4.12 -14.68 -23.87
C PHE A 40 3.53 -15.38 -25.10
N LEU A 41 2.46 -14.86 -25.67
CA LEU A 41 1.78 -15.46 -26.84
C LEU A 41 2.59 -15.34 -28.13
N GLN A 42 3.42 -14.31 -28.29
CA GLN A 42 4.23 -14.09 -29.50
C GLN A 42 3.41 -14.15 -30.80
N GLY A 43 2.24 -13.53 -30.82
CA GLY A 43 1.34 -13.50 -31.98
C GLY A 43 0.46 -14.76 -32.16
N ARG A 44 0.58 -15.75 -31.29
CA ARG A 44 -0.32 -16.93 -31.32
C ARG A 44 -1.72 -16.55 -30.85
N ASP A 45 -2.69 -17.28 -31.35
CA ASP A 45 -4.08 -17.13 -30.91
C ASP A 45 -4.25 -17.51 -29.44
N LEU A 46 -5.12 -16.80 -28.76
CA LEU A 46 -5.49 -17.09 -27.38
C LEU A 46 -6.65 -18.07 -27.36
N ASP A 47 -6.40 -19.24 -26.82
CA ASP A 47 -7.41 -20.25 -26.49
C ASP A 47 -7.33 -20.63 -25.00
N LYS A 48 -8.16 -21.57 -24.59
CA LYS A 48 -8.20 -22.04 -23.20
C LYS A 48 -6.90 -22.71 -22.79
N GLU A 49 -6.28 -23.44 -23.69
CA GLU A 49 -5.03 -24.15 -23.43
C GLU A 49 -3.86 -23.19 -23.25
N MET A 50 -3.74 -22.18 -24.12
CA MET A 50 -2.74 -21.12 -23.98
C MET A 50 -2.85 -20.36 -22.66
N PHE A 51 -4.07 -20.18 -22.17
CA PHE A 51 -4.29 -19.58 -20.85
C PHE A 51 -3.79 -20.46 -19.70
N ILE A 52 -4.03 -21.77 -19.80
CA ILE A 52 -3.53 -22.74 -18.80
C ILE A 52 -2.00 -22.76 -18.84
N LEU A 53 -1.40 -22.76 -20.04
CA LEU A 53 0.05 -22.69 -20.22
C LEU A 53 0.63 -21.39 -19.66
N TYR A 54 -0.02 -20.25 -19.89
CA TYR A 54 0.43 -18.98 -19.30
C TYR A 54 0.40 -18.99 -17.76
N LYS A 55 -0.65 -19.58 -17.18
CA LYS A 55 -0.74 -19.77 -15.73
C LYS A 55 0.38 -20.66 -15.19
N ALA A 56 0.69 -21.75 -15.88
CA ALA A 56 1.83 -22.63 -15.55
C ALA A 56 3.15 -21.89 -15.67
N TYR A 57 3.39 -21.17 -16.77
CA TYR A 57 4.56 -20.33 -16.98
C TYR A 57 4.79 -19.32 -15.85
N LEU A 58 3.75 -18.61 -15.44
CA LEU A 58 3.85 -17.66 -14.33
C LEU A 58 4.24 -18.35 -13.02
N LYS A 59 3.72 -19.56 -12.77
CA LYS A 59 4.00 -20.36 -11.57
C LYS A 59 5.43 -20.88 -11.59
N ASP A 60 5.84 -21.48 -12.69
CA ASP A 60 7.12 -22.20 -12.83
C ASP A 60 8.32 -21.23 -12.93
N SER A 61 8.06 -19.98 -13.34
CA SER A 61 9.08 -18.92 -13.36
C SER A 61 9.70 -18.64 -11.98
N GLY A 62 9.05 -19.03 -10.89
CA GLY A 62 9.48 -18.74 -9.51
C GLY A 62 9.52 -17.23 -9.14
N ARG A 63 9.27 -16.34 -10.12
CA ARG A 63 9.38 -14.88 -9.95
C ARG A 63 8.22 -14.26 -9.19
N TYR A 64 7.08 -14.93 -9.14
CA TYR A 64 5.82 -14.36 -8.64
C TYR A 64 5.22 -15.18 -7.51
N LYS A 65 4.81 -14.51 -6.44
CA LYS A 65 3.99 -15.12 -5.39
C LYS A 65 2.59 -15.40 -5.92
N THR A 66 1.90 -16.43 -5.41
CA THR A 66 0.55 -16.85 -5.83
C THR A 66 -0.44 -15.68 -5.90
N ARG A 67 -0.42 -14.76 -4.94
CA ARG A 67 -1.27 -13.55 -4.97
C ARG A 67 -0.97 -12.65 -6.17
N SER A 68 0.30 -12.53 -6.59
CA SER A 68 0.67 -11.77 -7.78
C SER A 68 0.19 -12.46 -9.05
N ILE A 69 0.34 -13.78 -9.14
CA ILE A 69 -0.19 -14.58 -10.26
C ILE A 69 -1.70 -14.37 -10.36
N ASN A 70 -2.44 -14.52 -9.26
CA ASN A 70 -3.88 -14.28 -9.26
C ASN A 70 -4.25 -12.86 -9.70
N SER A 71 -3.40 -11.87 -9.40
CA SER A 71 -3.60 -10.50 -9.87
C SER A 71 -3.39 -10.35 -11.38
N PHE A 72 -2.48 -11.11 -12.01
CA PHE A 72 -2.36 -11.21 -13.47
C PHE A 72 -3.59 -11.90 -14.07
N LEU A 73 -3.99 -13.04 -13.52
CA LEU A 73 -5.15 -13.79 -14.00
C LEU A 73 -6.45 -12.97 -13.92
N ALA A 74 -6.60 -12.13 -12.87
CA ALA A 74 -7.73 -11.22 -12.77
C ALA A 74 -7.75 -10.18 -13.90
N ALA A 75 -6.59 -9.61 -14.26
CA ALA A 75 -6.50 -8.68 -15.38
C ALA A 75 -6.87 -9.35 -16.71
N VAL A 76 -6.39 -10.57 -16.92
CA VAL A 76 -6.66 -11.34 -18.15
C VAL A 76 -8.12 -11.78 -18.24
N ASN A 77 -8.72 -12.27 -17.15
CA ASN A 77 -10.15 -12.58 -17.12
C ASN A 77 -11.02 -11.35 -17.43
N HIS A 78 -10.62 -10.18 -16.92
CA HIS A 78 -11.34 -8.94 -17.21
C HIS A 78 -11.15 -8.48 -18.66
N PHE A 79 -9.97 -8.73 -19.24
CA PHE A 79 -9.74 -8.51 -20.66
C PHE A 79 -10.66 -9.40 -21.52
N CYS A 80 -10.73 -10.69 -21.22
CA CYS A 80 -11.62 -11.61 -21.92
C CYS A 80 -13.09 -11.18 -21.82
N GLU A 81 -13.55 -10.77 -20.64
CA GLU A 81 -14.89 -10.22 -20.43
C GLU A 81 -15.17 -9.03 -21.36
N LYS A 82 -14.24 -8.05 -21.43
CA LYS A 82 -14.41 -6.88 -22.29
C LYS A 82 -14.33 -7.17 -23.79
N MET A 83 -13.65 -8.26 -24.16
CA MET A 83 -13.57 -8.71 -25.56
C MET A 83 -14.69 -9.69 -25.95
N GLY A 84 -15.62 -10.02 -25.04
CA GLY A 84 -16.66 -11.01 -25.27
C GLY A 84 -16.14 -12.45 -25.38
N TRP A 85 -15.01 -12.77 -24.71
CA TRP A 85 -14.37 -14.10 -24.70
C TRP A 85 -14.54 -14.78 -23.36
N ASP A 86 -15.74 -14.75 -22.79
CA ASP A 86 -16.01 -15.22 -21.43
C ASP A 86 -15.69 -16.70 -21.21
N GLU A 87 -15.82 -17.53 -22.26
CA GLU A 87 -15.49 -18.95 -22.24
C GLU A 87 -14.00 -19.23 -22.00
N LEU A 88 -13.12 -18.26 -22.29
CA LEU A 88 -11.69 -18.39 -22.06
C LEU A 88 -11.29 -18.12 -20.59
N ARG A 89 -12.15 -17.54 -19.78
CA ARG A 89 -11.84 -17.22 -18.39
C ARG A 89 -11.40 -18.44 -17.60
N ILE A 90 -10.33 -18.28 -16.80
CA ILE A 90 -9.74 -19.35 -16.00
C ILE A 90 -9.85 -19.08 -14.50
N LYS A 91 -9.85 -20.16 -13.73
CA LYS A 91 -9.88 -20.09 -12.27
C LYS A 91 -8.54 -19.59 -11.72
N THR A 92 -8.61 -18.74 -10.71
CA THR A 92 -7.43 -18.34 -9.92
C THR A 92 -6.88 -19.52 -9.13
N ILE A 93 -5.63 -19.41 -8.69
CA ILE A 93 -5.00 -20.40 -7.83
C ILE A 93 -5.56 -20.21 -6.42
N ARG A 94 -6.02 -21.28 -5.79
CA ARG A 94 -6.43 -21.25 -4.39
C ARG A 94 -5.23 -20.86 -3.52
N VAL A 95 -5.40 -19.82 -2.72
CA VAL A 95 -4.42 -19.42 -1.71
C VAL A 95 -4.95 -19.95 -0.39
N GLN A 96 -4.24 -20.88 0.22
CA GLN A 96 -4.45 -21.17 1.63
C GLN A 96 -4.01 -19.92 2.41
N GLU A 97 -4.95 -19.22 3.02
CA GLU A 97 -4.62 -18.17 3.95
C GLU A 97 -4.15 -18.87 5.23
N GLU A 98 -2.88 -18.66 5.58
CA GLU A 98 -2.42 -19.00 6.92
C GLU A 98 -3.30 -18.19 7.89
N ALA A 99 -4.08 -18.87 8.72
CA ALA A 99 -4.99 -18.26 9.69
C ALA A 99 -4.24 -17.34 10.69
N PHE A 100 -2.93 -17.52 10.81
CA PHE A 100 -2.03 -16.72 11.63
C PHE A 100 -0.94 -16.11 10.76
N CYS A 101 -0.88 -14.77 10.73
CA CYS A 101 0.34 -14.09 10.26
C CYS A 101 1.48 -14.52 11.18
N PRO A 102 2.60 -15.05 10.67
CA PRO A 102 3.75 -15.34 11.52
C PRO A 102 4.13 -14.09 12.28
N GLU A 103 4.18 -14.15 13.62
CA GLU A 103 4.56 -13.01 14.48
C GLU A 103 5.92 -12.40 14.08
N ASN A 104 6.78 -13.20 13.47
CA ASN A 104 8.09 -12.79 12.98
C ASN A 104 8.07 -11.73 11.86
N LYS A 105 6.93 -11.48 11.20
CA LYS A 105 6.81 -10.46 10.14
C LYS A 105 6.30 -9.11 10.64
N ASP A 106 5.83 -9.05 11.88
CA ASP A 106 5.30 -7.83 12.45
C ASP A 106 6.39 -7.00 13.12
N LEU A 107 6.26 -5.68 13.01
CA LEU A 107 7.09 -4.74 13.72
C LEU A 107 6.64 -4.63 15.17
N SER A 108 7.52 -4.89 16.13
CA SER A 108 7.25 -4.71 17.55
C SER A 108 7.31 -3.24 17.97
N LYS A 109 6.72 -2.91 19.13
CA LYS A 109 6.83 -1.56 19.73
C LYS A 109 8.29 -1.17 20.01
N LYS A 110 9.13 -2.11 20.45
CA LYS A 110 10.55 -1.88 20.73
C LYS A 110 11.32 -1.55 19.43
N GLU A 111 11.14 -2.34 18.38
CA GLU A 111 11.75 -2.10 17.07
C GLU A 111 11.30 -0.75 16.48
N TYR A 112 10.01 -0.42 16.59
CA TYR A 112 9.49 0.89 16.18
C TYR A 112 10.16 2.04 16.90
N GLN A 113 10.29 1.96 18.23
CA GLN A 113 10.97 3.00 19.03
C GLN A 113 12.45 3.11 18.66
N GLN A 114 13.11 1.98 18.40
CA GLN A 114 14.49 1.95 17.96
C GLN A 114 14.66 2.66 16.61
N LEU A 115 13.78 2.40 15.65
CA LEU A 115 13.79 3.10 14.34
C LEU A 115 13.63 4.63 14.50
N ILE A 116 12.71 5.07 15.36
CA ILE A 116 12.52 6.50 15.62
C ILE A 116 13.79 7.13 16.19
N ARG A 117 14.36 6.54 17.24
CA ARG A 117 15.58 7.04 17.89
C ARG A 117 16.76 7.10 16.92
N THR A 118 16.95 6.04 16.14
CA THR A 118 18.03 5.97 15.15
C THR A 118 17.86 7.03 14.06
N ALA A 119 16.62 7.30 13.61
CA ALA A 119 16.35 8.35 12.64
C ALA A 119 16.68 9.74 13.21
N GLU A 120 16.30 10.01 14.46
CA GLU A 120 16.59 11.27 15.18
C GLU A 120 18.10 11.45 15.36
N GLN A 121 18.81 10.43 15.85
CA GLN A 121 20.27 10.45 16.06
C GLN A 121 21.06 10.59 14.74
N SER A 122 20.53 10.06 13.64
CA SER A 122 21.13 10.20 12.30
C SER A 122 20.80 11.55 11.63
N GLY A 123 20.17 12.49 12.34
CA GLY A 123 19.76 13.79 11.79
C GLY A 123 18.59 13.72 10.78
N ASN A 124 17.97 12.57 10.62
CA ASN A 124 16.84 12.39 9.70
C ASN A 124 15.49 12.64 10.39
N GLU A 125 15.34 13.85 10.96
CA GLU A 125 14.15 14.29 11.67
C GLU A 125 12.86 14.09 10.85
N LYS A 126 12.93 14.38 9.54
CA LYS A 126 11.78 14.19 8.64
C LYS A 126 11.30 12.74 8.61
N LEU A 127 12.20 11.77 8.52
CA LEU A 127 11.84 10.35 8.51
C LEU A 127 11.28 9.91 9.85
N ALA A 128 11.86 10.34 10.96
CA ALA A 128 11.35 10.08 12.30
C ALA A 128 9.89 10.55 12.44
N LEU A 129 9.61 11.79 12.00
CA LEU A 129 8.27 12.37 12.05
C LEU A 129 7.28 11.67 11.11
N VAL A 130 7.71 11.25 9.90
CA VAL A 130 6.88 10.43 9.00
C VAL A 130 6.48 9.12 9.67
N MET A 131 7.44 8.40 10.28
CA MET A 131 7.16 7.15 10.98
C MET A 131 6.26 7.37 12.19
N GLN A 132 6.49 8.42 12.99
CA GLN A 132 5.63 8.80 14.12
C GLN A 132 4.22 9.12 13.66
N THR A 133 4.06 9.85 12.55
CA THR A 133 2.75 10.18 11.99
C THR A 133 1.98 8.93 11.58
N ILE A 134 2.62 8.02 10.83
CA ILE A 134 1.98 6.76 10.41
C ILE A 134 1.65 5.88 11.64
N GLY A 135 2.59 5.73 12.58
CA GLY A 135 2.44 4.88 13.75
C GLY A 135 1.44 5.39 14.78
N SER A 136 1.10 6.69 14.78
CA SER A 136 0.14 7.28 15.74
C SER A 136 -1.24 7.57 15.15
N THR A 137 -1.38 7.60 13.82
CA THR A 137 -2.65 7.92 13.14
C THR A 137 -3.17 6.78 12.26
N GLY A 138 -2.32 5.81 11.96
CA GLY A 138 -2.64 4.75 11.01
C GLY A 138 -2.88 5.23 9.57
N ILE A 139 -2.40 6.43 9.20
CA ILE A 139 -2.52 6.99 7.85
C ILE A 139 -1.76 6.15 6.82
N ARG A 140 -2.24 6.07 5.58
CA ARG A 140 -1.47 5.46 4.49
C ARG A 140 -0.33 6.39 4.05
N VAL A 141 0.80 5.82 3.64
CA VAL A 141 1.93 6.63 3.16
C VAL A 141 1.56 7.54 1.98
N SER A 142 0.65 7.11 1.10
CA SER A 142 0.15 7.94 -0.01
C SER A 142 -0.73 9.12 0.45
N GLU A 143 -1.20 9.06 1.68
CA GLU A 143 -2.08 10.07 2.27
C GLU A 143 -1.29 11.12 3.09
N LEU A 144 0.03 10.97 3.25
CA LEU A 144 0.89 11.93 3.95
C LEU A 144 0.80 13.35 3.37
N GLN A 145 0.43 13.50 2.12
CA GLN A 145 0.20 14.79 1.48
C GLN A 145 -0.95 15.60 2.11
N TYR A 146 -1.90 14.92 2.77
CA TYR A 146 -3.02 15.57 3.48
C TYR A 146 -2.64 16.04 4.89
N ILE A 147 -1.44 15.70 5.36
CA ILE A 147 -0.89 16.29 6.58
C ILE A 147 -0.33 17.66 6.20
N THR A 148 -1.15 18.68 6.37
CA THR A 148 -0.82 20.07 6.03
C THR A 148 -0.73 20.93 7.28
N VAL A 149 -0.13 22.11 7.16
CA VAL A 149 -0.07 23.09 8.26
C VAL A 149 -1.47 23.44 8.73
N GLU A 150 -2.41 23.56 7.78
CA GLU A 150 -3.82 23.88 8.04
C GLU A 150 -4.49 22.75 8.82
N SER A 151 -4.31 21.50 8.37
CA SER A 151 -4.88 20.33 9.05
C SER A 151 -4.31 20.13 10.45
N LEU A 152 -3.04 20.51 10.68
CA LEU A 152 -2.44 20.48 12.02
C LEU A 152 -3.07 21.49 12.97
N ARG A 153 -3.43 22.68 12.47
CA ARG A 153 -4.13 23.70 13.27
C ARG A 153 -5.54 23.25 13.64
N GLN A 154 -6.19 22.51 12.74
CA GLN A 154 -7.53 21.93 12.99
C GLN A 154 -7.47 20.66 13.88
N GLY A 155 -6.29 20.08 14.08
CA GLY A 155 -6.12 18.83 14.81
C GLY A 155 -6.59 17.58 14.07
N MET A 156 -6.93 17.68 12.79
CA MET A 156 -7.40 16.57 11.95
C MET A 156 -7.13 16.79 10.47
N ALA A 157 -7.09 15.70 9.69
CA ALA A 157 -7.16 15.73 8.23
C ALA A 157 -8.42 15.06 7.73
N GLU A 158 -8.99 15.61 6.66
CA GLU A 158 -10.00 14.95 5.85
C GLU A 158 -9.35 14.35 4.61
N ILE A 159 -9.56 13.04 4.41
CA ILE A 159 -8.99 12.29 3.30
C ILE A 159 -10.10 11.82 2.39
N TYR A 160 -10.05 12.28 1.17
CA TYR A 160 -10.97 11.88 0.11
C TYR A 160 -10.37 10.69 -0.66
N ASN A 161 -11.01 9.53 -0.60
CA ASN A 161 -10.54 8.35 -1.33
C ASN A 161 -11.73 7.52 -1.83
N LYS A 162 -11.80 7.30 -3.14
CA LYS A 162 -12.84 6.49 -3.80
C LYS A 162 -14.28 6.89 -3.39
N GLY A 163 -14.59 8.18 -3.42
CA GLY A 163 -15.92 8.70 -3.05
C GLY A 163 -16.25 8.65 -1.55
N LYS A 164 -15.30 8.21 -0.71
CA LYS A 164 -15.47 8.19 0.76
C LYS A 164 -14.59 9.23 1.42
N VAL A 165 -15.17 9.99 2.35
CA VAL A 165 -14.44 10.91 3.22
C VAL A 165 -14.08 10.19 4.51
N ARG A 166 -12.83 10.30 4.91
CA ARG A 166 -12.34 9.76 6.17
C ARG A 166 -11.62 10.85 6.96
N ARG A 167 -12.04 11.07 8.20
CA ARG A 167 -11.36 11.96 9.14
C ARG A 167 -10.29 11.21 9.91
N ILE A 168 -9.11 11.81 10.02
CA ILE A 168 -8.01 11.32 10.83
C ILE A 168 -7.72 12.37 11.90
N LEU A 169 -7.96 11.99 13.15
CA LEU A 169 -7.64 12.84 14.31
C LEU A 169 -6.15 12.73 14.64
N TYR A 170 -5.53 13.82 14.97
CA TYR A 170 -4.14 13.86 15.40
C TYR A 170 -4.03 13.88 16.92
N PRO A 171 -3.19 13.02 17.51
CA PRO A 171 -2.82 13.19 18.92
C PRO A 171 -2.19 14.57 19.15
N SER A 172 -2.56 15.26 20.23
CA SER A 172 -2.06 16.61 20.54
C SER A 172 -0.53 16.69 20.60
N LYS A 173 0.12 15.61 21.06
CA LYS A 173 1.59 15.51 21.08
C LYS A 173 2.15 15.52 19.66
N LEU A 174 1.53 14.81 18.72
CA LEU A 174 1.95 14.80 17.31
C LEU A 174 1.79 16.19 16.69
N CYS A 175 0.65 16.86 16.89
CA CYS A 175 0.45 18.23 16.40
C CYS A 175 1.55 19.18 16.87
N ARG A 176 1.88 19.15 18.16
CA ARG A 176 2.93 20.00 18.72
C ARG A 176 4.30 19.78 18.07
N VAL A 177 4.68 18.52 17.89
CA VAL A 177 5.97 18.17 17.29
C VAL A 177 6.02 18.56 15.82
N LEU A 178 4.97 18.28 15.06
CA LEU A 178 4.88 18.65 13.64
C LEU A 178 4.83 20.17 13.45
N MET A 179 4.10 20.91 14.31
CA MET A 179 4.11 22.38 14.25
C MET A 179 5.48 22.99 14.59
N LYS A 180 6.24 22.38 15.51
CA LYS A 180 7.63 22.79 15.78
C LYS A 180 8.50 22.54 14.55
N TYR A 181 8.35 21.39 13.90
CA TYR A 181 9.05 21.05 12.67
C TYR A 181 8.74 22.05 11.54
N THR A 182 7.47 22.38 11.31
CA THR A 182 7.07 23.34 10.26
C THR A 182 7.68 24.72 10.50
N LYS A 183 7.66 25.22 11.74
CA LYS A 183 8.32 26.49 12.10
C LYS A 183 9.81 26.46 11.84
N LYS A 184 10.51 25.40 12.28
CA LYS A 184 11.96 25.21 12.08
C LYS A 184 12.37 25.22 10.62
N HIS A 185 11.53 24.64 9.73
CA HIS A 185 11.82 24.53 8.31
C HIS A 185 11.11 25.58 7.43
N GLY A 186 10.51 26.60 8.01
CA GLY A 186 9.85 27.70 7.29
C GLY A 186 8.63 27.27 6.49
N ILE A 187 7.98 26.15 6.83
CA ILE A 187 6.79 25.65 6.13
C ILE A 187 5.56 26.41 6.66
N LYS A 188 5.11 27.41 5.92
CA LYS A 188 4.01 28.30 6.36
C LYS A 188 2.62 27.76 6.02
N SER A 189 2.49 26.97 4.94
CA SER A 189 1.22 26.41 4.43
C SER A 189 1.45 25.14 3.63
N GLY A 190 0.40 24.37 3.37
CA GLY A 190 0.43 23.17 2.55
C GLY A 190 1.06 21.96 3.23
N ALA A 191 1.49 20.97 2.45
CA ALA A 191 1.95 19.67 2.95
C ALA A 191 3.21 19.77 3.82
N VAL A 192 3.19 19.15 5.00
CA VAL A 192 4.31 19.14 5.96
C VAL A 192 5.49 18.31 5.45
N PHE A 193 5.19 17.20 4.79
CA PHE A 193 6.21 16.25 4.32
C PHE A 193 6.47 16.42 2.83
N CYS A 194 7.42 17.30 2.52
CA CYS A 194 7.81 17.61 1.14
C CYS A 194 9.25 17.23 0.85
N THR A 195 9.55 17.05 -0.44
CA THR A 195 10.92 17.00 -0.97
C THR A 195 11.58 18.39 -0.85
N ARG A 196 12.87 18.47 -1.18
CA ARG A 196 13.58 19.78 -1.25
C ARG A 196 12.97 20.73 -2.29
N THR A 197 12.28 20.20 -3.31
CA THR A 197 11.59 20.97 -4.35
C THR A 197 10.13 21.29 -4.02
N GLY A 198 9.68 21.10 -2.79
CA GLY A 198 8.31 21.41 -2.34
C GLY A 198 7.24 20.37 -2.74
N LYS A 199 7.58 19.34 -3.52
CA LYS A 199 6.62 18.29 -3.89
C LYS A 199 6.37 17.33 -2.73
N PRO A 200 5.14 16.83 -2.51
CA PRO A 200 4.84 15.84 -1.48
C PRO A 200 5.72 14.59 -1.60
N LEU A 201 6.07 13.99 -0.46
CA LEU A 201 6.89 12.78 -0.44
C LEU A 201 6.17 11.61 -1.12
N HIS A 202 6.83 11.02 -2.12
CA HIS A 202 6.32 9.82 -2.77
C HIS A 202 6.56 8.58 -1.90
N ARG A 203 5.64 7.61 -1.98
CA ARG A 203 5.71 6.35 -1.20
C ARG A 203 7.03 5.60 -1.35
N THR A 204 7.62 5.60 -2.55
CA THR A 204 8.91 4.93 -2.83
C THR A 204 10.07 5.63 -2.14
N THR A 205 10.02 6.96 -2.01
CA THR A 205 11.03 7.73 -1.28
C THR A 205 10.99 7.37 0.20
N VAL A 206 9.81 7.37 0.82
CA VAL A 206 9.64 6.97 2.23
C VAL A 206 10.12 5.53 2.44
N TRP A 207 9.72 4.61 1.57
CA TRP A 207 10.12 3.21 1.64
C TRP A 207 11.64 3.06 1.58
N ARG A 208 12.31 3.72 0.63
CA ARG A 208 13.77 3.68 0.48
C ARG A 208 14.49 4.23 1.73
N MET A 209 14.03 5.39 2.24
CA MET A 209 14.58 5.98 3.46
C MET A 209 14.44 5.04 4.66
N MET A 210 13.30 4.37 4.81
CA MET A 210 13.08 3.38 5.87
C MET A 210 14.01 2.17 5.72
N LYS A 211 14.19 1.64 4.51
CA LYS A 211 15.10 0.50 4.25
C LYS A 211 16.56 0.84 4.55
N GLN A 212 17.00 2.05 4.22
CA GLN A 212 18.36 2.52 4.54
C GLN A 212 18.59 2.69 6.05
N LEU A 213 17.51 2.98 6.81
CA LEU A 213 17.61 3.12 8.27
C LEU A 213 17.79 1.79 8.99
N CYS A 214 17.28 0.68 8.42
CA CYS A 214 17.23 -0.63 9.08
C CYS A 214 18.61 -1.12 9.57
N GLU A 215 19.65 -0.97 8.75
CA GLU A 215 21.01 -1.40 9.10
C GLU A 215 21.53 -0.67 10.33
N LYS A 216 21.35 0.65 10.35
CA LYS A 216 21.77 1.49 11.48
C LYS A 216 20.95 1.22 12.74
N ALA A 217 19.69 0.83 12.56
CA ALA A 217 18.78 0.55 13.67
C ALA A 217 18.87 -0.90 14.20
N GLY A 218 19.59 -1.80 13.52
CA GLY A 218 19.62 -3.21 13.88
C GLY A 218 18.25 -3.90 13.79
N VAL A 219 17.36 -3.43 12.88
CA VAL A 219 16.01 -3.97 12.71
C VAL A 219 15.91 -4.67 11.35
N ASP A 220 15.27 -5.85 11.35
CA ASP A 220 15.09 -6.63 10.12
C ASP A 220 14.40 -5.83 9.01
N LYS A 221 15.05 -5.76 7.84
CA LYS A 221 14.54 -5.06 6.67
C LYS A 221 13.17 -5.55 6.22
N GLU A 222 12.86 -6.85 6.39
CA GLU A 222 11.59 -7.43 5.98
C GLU A 222 10.41 -6.89 6.81
N LYS A 223 10.66 -6.44 8.04
CA LYS A 223 9.64 -5.86 8.93
C LYS A 223 9.42 -4.37 8.71
N VAL A 224 10.38 -3.65 8.08
CA VAL A 224 10.39 -2.19 8.05
C VAL A 224 9.86 -1.67 6.71
N PHE A 225 8.58 -1.35 6.68
CA PHE A 225 7.89 -0.69 5.57
C PHE A 225 6.64 0.04 6.09
N PRO A 226 6.14 1.07 5.37
CA PRO A 226 5.06 1.93 5.88
C PRO A 226 3.79 1.20 6.29
N HIS A 227 3.43 0.12 5.60
CA HIS A 227 2.23 -0.63 5.93
C HIS A 227 2.33 -1.35 7.27
N ASN A 228 3.55 -1.81 7.64
CA ASN A 228 3.78 -2.47 8.93
C ASN A 228 3.68 -1.50 10.12
N LEU A 229 4.05 -0.23 9.94
CA LEU A 229 3.78 0.82 10.93
C LEU A 229 2.28 1.01 11.17
N ARG A 230 1.50 0.94 10.11
CA ARG A 230 0.04 1.01 10.19
C ARG A 230 -0.57 -0.25 10.84
N HIS A 231 0.01 -1.43 10.61
CA HIS A 231 -0.38 -2.66 11.33
C HIS A 231 -0.09 -2.53 12.82
N LEU A 232 1.08 -2.00 13.19
CA LEU A 232 1.40 -1.73 14.58
C LEU A 232 0.38 -0.79 15.24
N PHE A 233 0.02 0.31 14.57
CA PHE A 233 -1.04 1.20 15.03
C PHE A 233 -2.35 0.46 15.26
N ALA A 234 -2.79 -0.34 14.29
CA ALA A 234 -4.04 -1.08 14.39
C ALA A 234 -4.04 -2.07 15.56
N LYS A 235 -2.94 -2.82 15.76
CA LYS A 235 -2.76 -3.72 16.90
C LYS A 235 -2.84 -2.98 18.23
N CYS A 236 -2.12 -1.87 18.38
CA CYS A 236 -2.14 -1.08 19.60
C CYS A 236 -3.54 -0.50 19.87
N PHE A 237 -4.21 0.03 18.85
CA PHE A 237 -5.56 0.57 18.99
C PHE A 237 -6.58 -0.50 19.39
N TYR A 238 -6.50 -1.68 18.79
CA TYR A 238 -7.36 -2.81 19.12
C TYR A 238 -7.15 -3.30 20.55
N GLN A 239 -5.89 -3.38 21.01
CA GLN A 239 -5.55 -3.76 22.39
C GLN A 239 -6.15 -2.78 23.41
N ILE A 240 -6.05 -1.47 23.15
CA ILE A 240 -6.65 -0.44 24.02
C ILE A 240 -8.18 -0.59 24.06
N LYS A 241 -8.84 -0.76 22.90
CA LYS A 241 -10.30 -0.97 22.84
C LYS A 241 -10.72 -2.25 23.58
N LYS A 242 -9.99 -3.35 23.41
CA LYS A 242 -10.28 -4.62 24.09
C LYS A 242 -10.15 -4.48 25.60
N GLY A 243 -9.09 -3.80 26.07
CA GLY A 243 -8.93 -3.47 27.49
C GLY A 243 -10.07 -2.60 28.04
N SER A 244 -10.50 -1.59 27.29
CA SER A 244 -11.62 -0.73 27.69
C SER A 244 -12.96 -1.48 27.72
N ILE A 245 -13.21 -2.41 26.79
CA ILE A 245 -14.42 -3.25 26.79
C ILE A 245 -14.41 -4.22 27.96
N ILE A 246 -13.28 -4.83 28.28
CA ILE A 246 -13.11 -5.72 29.45
C ILE A 246 -13.39 -4.95 30.74
N PHE A 247 -12.90 -3.72 30.85
CA PHE A 247 -13.16 -2.85 32.00
C PHE A 247 -14.64 -2.49 32.15
N LEU A 248 -15.32 -2.18 31.04
CA LEU A 248 -16.77 -1.88 31.03
C LEU A 248 -17.64 -3.11 31.33
N MET A 249 -17.17 -4.31 31.02
CA MET A 249 -17.88 -5.58 31.28
C MET A 249 -17.54 -6.17 32.67
N GLY A 250 -16.70 -5.53 33.47
CA GLY A 250 -16.34 -6.01 34.82
C GLY A 250 -15.60 -7.35 34.85
N LEU A 251 -15.00 -7.77 33.74
CA LEU A 251 -14.21 -9.00 33.68
C LEU A 251 -12.81 -8.77 34.24
N PRO A 252 -12.28 -9.68 35.09
CA PRO A 252 -10.95 -9.54 35.65
C PRO A 252 -9.90 -9.57 34.52
N GLN A 253 -8.91 -8.67 34.62
CA GLN A 253 -7.74 -8.71 33.75
C GLN A 253 -7.01 -10.03 34.01
N MET A 254 -7.01 -10.93 33.04
CA MET A 254 -6.06 -12.05 33.09
C MET A 254 -4.67 -11.51 32.84
N VAL A 255 -3.81 -11.65 33.82
CA VAL A 255 -2.39 -11.30 33.86
C VAL A 255 -1.61 -12.12 32.85
#